data_7db0764b07d4ccd016e3c37e504ed55e
#
_entry.id   7db0764b07d4ccd016e3c37e504ed55e
#
_cell.length_a   1.000
_cell.length_b   1.000
_cell.length_c   1.000
_cell.angle_alpha   90.00
_cell.angle_beta   90.00
_cell.angle_gamma   90.00
#
_symmetry.space_group_name_H-M   'P 1'
#
loop_
_entity.id
_entity.type
_entity.pdbx_description
1 polymer ?
#
loop_
_entity_poly.entity_id
_entity_poly.type
_entity_poly.pdbx_seq_one_letter_code
_entity_poly.pdbx_strand_id
1 'polypeptide(L)'
;MSRGLGHLERTILAMVERQRRKRQRVNFTTLDIEYEAYPGTPQAHAQHVAVLRAMHSFVRKHPQYGLIGGKGSQPLVLVPLWRARQWAAWGF
;
A
#
# COMPACT_ATOMS: atom_id res chain seq x y z
N MET A 1 -16.24 13.38 -5.75
CA MET A 1 -15.56 12.14 -6.12
C MET A 1 -14.06 12.30 -6.10
N SER A 2 -13.36 11.46 -5.38
CA SER A 2 -11.91 11.55 -5.34
C SER A 2 -11.31 10.74 -6.49
N ARG A 3 -11.08 11.40 -7.61
CA ARG A 3 -10.51 10.77 -8.80
C ARG A 3 -9.13 10.18 -8.54
N GLY A 4 -8.35 10.89 -7.73
CA GLY A 4 -7.00 10.43 -7.39
C GLY A 4 -7.00 9.14 -6.60
N LEU A 5 -7.93 8.99 -5.66
CA LEU A 5 -8.02 7.79 -4.83
C LEU A 5 -8.38 6.56 -5.68
N GLY A 6 -9.34 6.70 -6.61
CA GLY A 6 -9.71 5.61 -7.50
C GLY A 6 -8.56 5.15 -8.39
N HIS A 7 -7.79 6.09 -8.93
CA HIS A 7 -6.60 5.78 -9.72
C HIS A 7 -5.55 5.02 -8.89
N LEU A 8 -5.29 5.50 -7.68
CA LEU A 8 -4.29 4.90 -6.80
C LEU A 8 -4.70 3.51 -6.34
N GLU A 9 -5.97 3.30 -6.02
CA GLU A 9 -6.46 1.98 -5.65
C GLU A 9 -6.33 0.99 -6.80
N ARG A 10 -6.60 1.42 -8.03
CA ARG A 10 -6.40 0.56 -9.21
C ARG A 10 -4.93 0.23 -9.42
N THR A 11 -4.05 1.20 -9.18
CA THR A 11 -2.61 0.97 -9.24
C THR A 11 -2.18 -0.08 -8.23
N ILE A 12 -2.64 0.04 -7.00
CA ILE A 12 -2.33 -0.92 -5.94
C ILE A 12 -2.84 -2.31 -6.31
N LEU A 13 -4.07 -2.41 -6.81
CA LEU A 13 -4.66 -3.69 -7.22
C LEU A 13 -3.84 -4.34 -8.33
N ALA A 14 -3.42 -3.57 -9.32
CA ALA A 14 -2.59 -4.07 -10.41
C ALA A 14 -1.24 -4.59 -9.90
N MET A 15 -0.62 -3.89 -8.95
CA MET A 15 0.64 -4.32 -8.35
C MET A 15 0.47 -5.64 -7.59
N VAL A 16 -0.61 -5.74 -6.80
CA VAL A 16 -0.92 -6.94 -6.02
C VAL A 16 -1.17 -8.13 -6.95
N GLU A 17 -1.95 -7.95 -7.99
CA GLU A 17 -2.25 -9.02 -8.94
C GLU A 17 -1.00 -9.49 -9.67
N ARG A 18 -0.10 -8.57 -10.02
CA ARG A 18 1.17 -8.89 -10.66
C ARG A 18 2.03 -9.76 -9.75
N GLN A 19 2.10 -9.43 -8.46
CA GLN A 19 2.85 -10.22 -7.48
C GLN A 19 2.24 -11.62 -7.33
N ARG A 20 0.93 -11.72 -7.28
CA ARG A 20 0.23 -13.01 -7.16
C ARG A 20 0.51 -13.92 -8.36
N ARG A 21 0.54 -13.36 -9.57
CA ARG A 21 0.87 -14.12 -10.78
C ARG A 21 2.28 -14.68 -10.73
N LYS A 22 3.19 -13.94 -10.14
CA LYS A 22 4.59 -14.37 -9.97
C LYS A 22 4.79 -15.28 -8.77
N ARG A 23 3.72 -15.57 -8.02
CA ARG A 23 3.75 -16.34 -6.77
C ARG A 23 4.69 -15.73 -5.73
N GLN A 24 4.81 -14.41 -5.75
CA GLN A 24 5.58 -13.66 -4.78
C GLN A 24 4.68 -13.07 -3.72
N ARG A 25 5.24 -12.85 -2.53
CA ARG A 25 4.47 -12.24 -1.43
C ARG A 25 4.19 -10.79 -1.74
N VAL A 26 2.99 -10.34 -1.37
CA VAL A 26 2.63 -8.93 -1.43
C VAL A 26 3.38 -8.21 -0.30
N ASN A 27 4.19 -7.22 -0.68
CA ASN A 27 4.98 -6.43 0.25
C ASN A 27 5.35 -5.12 -0.45
N PHE A 28 4.47 -4.11 -0.31
CA PHE A 28 4.67 -2.83 -0.98
C PHE A 28 4.70 -1.71 0.04
N THR A 29 5.79 -0.95 0.04
CA THR A 29 5.86 0.27 0.83
C THR A 29 5.10 1.40 0.14
N THR A 30 4.85 2.48 0.88
CA THR A 30 4.28 3.69 0.31
C THR A 30 5.10 4.16 -0.90
N LEU A 31 6.42 4.10 -0.77
CA LEU A 31 7.34 4.55 -1.82
C LEU A 31 7.19 3.71 -3.10
N ASP A 32 7.08 2.39 -2.96
CA ASP A 32 6.88 1.50 -4.10
C ASP A 32 5.63 1.90 -4.89
N ILE A 33 4.55 2.21 -4.17
CA ILE A 33 3.28 2.61 -4.78
C ILE A 33 3.42 3.98 -5.44
N GLU A 34 4.12 4.90 -4.79
CA GLU A 34 4.35 6.24 -5.36
C GLU A 34 5.11 6.16 -6.68
N TYR A 35 6.14 5.35 -6.75
CA TYR A 35 6.90 5.17 -7.99
C TYR A 35 6.06 4.59 -9.10
N GLU A 36 5.17 3.65 -8.77
CA GLU A 36 4.31 3.04 -9.79
C GLU A 36 3.22 4.01 -10.26
N ALA A 37 2.65 4.77 -9.33
CA ALA A 37 1.54 5.68 -9.64
C ALA A 37 2.00 6.99 -10.30
N TYR A 38 3.19 7.45 -9.98
CA TYR A 38 3.71 8.74 -10.44
C TYR A 38 5.13 8.57 -11.02
N PRO A 39 5.28 7.80 -12.10
CA PRO A 39 6.60 7.55 -12.66
C PRO A 39 7.23 8.85 -13.20
N GLY A 40 8.51 9.06 -12.88
CA GLY A 40 9.24 10.21 -13.35
C GLY A 40 8.85 11.54 -12.71
N THR A 41 8.00 11.53 -11.70
CA THR A 41 7.55 12.75 -11.01
C THR A 41 8.29 12.88 -9.69
N PRO A 42 8.79 14.08 -9.33
CA PRO A 42 9.38 14.29 -8.02
C PRO A 42 8.36 14.01 -6.91
N GLN A 43 8.82 13.45 -5.83
CA GLN A 43 7.97 13.17 -4.69
C GLN A 43 7.42 14.48 -4.11
N ALA A 44 6.10 14.58 -4.04
CA ALA A 44 5.42 15.69 -3.40
C ALA A 44 4.66 15.19 -2.18
N HIS A 45 4.57 16.03 -1.15
CA HIS A 45 3.84 15.68 0.07
C HIS A 45 2.39 15.28 -0.23
N ALA A 46 1.72 16.00 -1.14
CA ALA A 46 0.34 15.70 -1.51
C ALA A 46 0.20 14.30 -2.12
N GLN A 47 1.18 13.87 -2.94
CA GLN A 47 1.19 12.53 -3.52
C GLN A 47 1.36 11.46 -2.43
N HIS A 48 2.25 11.71 -1.49
CA HIS A 48 2.49 10.80 -0.37
C HIS A 48 1.22 10.62 0.47
N VAL A 49 0.55 11.71 0.82
CA VAL A 49 -0.71 11.66 1.59
C VAL A 49 -1.78 10.91 0.82
N ALA A 50 -1.90 11.15 -0.49
CA ALA A 50 -2.87 10.47 -1.33
C ALA A 50 -2.63 8.96 -1.35
N VAL A 51 -1.36 8.53 -1.45
CA VAL A 51 -1.02 7.10 -1.42
C VAL A 51 -1.36 6.47 -0.08
N LEU A 52 -1.07 7.16 1.04
CA LEU A 52 -1.44 6.66 2.36
C LEU A 52 -2.95 6.42 2.48
N ARG A 53 -3.74 7.38 2.02
CA ARG A 53 -5.20 7.25 2.02
C ARG A 53 -5.67 6.10 1.15
N ALA A 54 -5.06 5.94 -0.01
CA ALA A 54 -5.39 4.85 -0.93
C ALA A 54 -5.07 3.48 -0.33
N MET A 55 -3.95 3.36 0.38
CA MET A 55 -3.58 2.12 1.07
C MET A 55 -4.60 1.74 2.13
N HIS A 56 -5.01 2.71 2.96
CA HIS A 56 -6.04 2.47 3.98
C HIS A 56 -7.39 2.10 3.36
N SER A 57 -7.78 2.79 2.30
CA SER A 57 -9.02 2.47 1.59
C SER A 57 -8.98 1.09 0.94
N PHE A 58 -7.84 0.75 0.33
CA PHE A 58 -7.64 -0.55 -0.30
C PHE A 58 -7.84 -1.70 0.68
N VAL A 59 -7.22 -1.64 1.87
CA VAL A 59 -7.33 -2.73 2.84
C VAL A 59 -8.74 -2.86 3.43
N ARG A 60 -9.50 -1.77 3.47
CA ARG A 60 -10.91 -1.85 3.87
C ARG A 60 -11.75 -2.61 2.86
N LYS A 61 -11.44 -2.46 1.58
CA LYS A 61 -12.16 -3.13 0.49
C LYS A 61 -11.64 -4.53 0.20
N HIS A 62 -10.42 -4.84 0.63
CA HIS A 62 -9.78 -6.12 0.40
C HIS A 62 -9.26 -6.68 1.73
N PRO A 63 -10.16 -7.32 2.51
CA PRO A 63 -9.82 -7.74 3.88
C PRO A 63 -8.75 -8.82 3.97
N GLN A 64 -8.36 -9.43 2.85
CA GLN A 64 -7.25 -10.38 2.80
C GLN A 64 -5.88 -9.72 2.94
N TYR A 65 -5.83 -8.39 2.94
CA TYR A 65 -4.60 -7.61 3.10
C TYR A 65 -4.66 -6.74 4.34
N GLY A 66 -3.51 -6.34 4.84
CA GLY A 66 -3.39 -5.46 5.99
C GLY A 66 -2.20 -4.52 5.84
N LEU A 67 -2.03 -3.64 6.82
CA LEU A 67 -0.96 -2.65 6.83
C LEU A 67 -0.11 -2.84 8.08
N ILE A 68 1.21 -2.66 7.93
CA ILE A 68 2.16 -2.65 9.04
C ILE A 68 3.04 -1.42 8.96
N GLY A 69 3.67 -1.06 10.09
CA GLY A 69 4.54 0.10 10.16
C GLY A 69 3.76 1.41 10.23
N GLY A 70 4.35 2.47 9.69
CA GLY A 70 3.72 3.79 9.65
C GLY A 70 3.86 4.60 10.93
N LYS A 71 4.63 4.12 11.91
CA LYS A 71 4.90 4.84 13.15
C LYS A 71 6.27 5.49 13.07
N GLY A 72 6.34 6.76 13.43
CA GLY A 72 7.60 7.50 13.38
C GLY A 72 8.16 7.53 11.96
N SER A 73 9.41 7.13 11.81
CA SER A 73 10.08 7.08 10.51
C SER A 73 9.83 5.80 9.72
N GLN A 74 9.08 4.85 10.29
CA GLN A 74 8.81 3.59 9.60
C GLN A 74 7.84 3.80 8.44
N PRO A 75 8.11 3.24 7.26
CA PRO A 75 7.17 3.32 6.15
C PRO A 75 5.93 2.47 6.42
N LEU A 76 4.80 2.89 5.86
CA LEU A 76 3.60 2.06 5.87
C LEU A 76 3.76 1.01 4.78
N VAL A 77 3.47 -0.25 5.11
CA VAL A 77 3.70 -1.38 4.21
C VAL A 77 2.40 -2.18 4.04
N LEU A 78 2.05 -2.44 2.78
CA LEU A 78 0.91 -3.30 2.44
C LEU A 78 1.40 -4.75 2.39
N VAL A 79 0.76 -5.61 3.18
CA VAL A 79 1.15 -7.03 3.33
C VAL A 79 -0.11 -7.90 3.38
N PRO A 80 0.02 -9.23 3.23
CA PRO A 80 -1.11 -10.12 3.50
C PRO A 80 -1.60 -9.98 4.94
N LEU A 81 -2.88 -10.23 5.17
CA LEU A 81 -3.47 -10.06 6.50
C LEU A 81 -2.79 -10.90 7.58
N TRP A 82 -2.41 -12.14 7.25
CA TRP A 82 -1.74 -13.02 8.22
C TRP A 82 -0.44 -12.39 8.73
N ARG A 83 0.27 -11.70 7.87
CA ARG A 83 1.51 -11.03 8.25
C ARG A 83 1.23 -9.79 9.10
N ALA A 84 0.19 -9.05 8.79
CA ALA A 84 -0.21 -7.89 9.60
C ALA A 84 -0.60 -8.33 11.01
N ARG A 85 -1.32 -9.45 11.13
CA ARG A 85 -1.69 -10.02 12.43
C ARG A 85 -0.48 -10.49 13.22
N GLN A 86 0.49 -11.11 12.55
CA GLN A 86 1.73 -11.54 13.15
C GLN A 86 2.52 -10.36 13.70
N TRP A 87 2.61 -9.30 12.92
CA TRP A 87 3.28 -8.07 13.32
C TRP A 87 2.63 -7.48 14.58
N ALA A 88 1.31 -7.39 14.60
CA ALA A 88 0.58 -6.88 15.76
C ALA A 88 0.79 -7.75 16.99
N ALA A 89 0.83 -9.06 16.82
CA ALA A 89 1.05 -10.00 17.92
C ALA A 89 2.43 -9.86 18.57
N TRP A 90 3.41 -9.38 17.80
CA TRP A 90 4.77 -9.17 18.31
C TRP A 90 4.94 -7.81 18.99
N GLY A 91 3.87 -7.01 19.09
CA GLY A 91 3.89 -5.73 19.79
C GLY A 91 4.47 -4.56 19.01
N PHE A 92 4.57 -4.67 17.71
CA PHE A 92 5.08 -3.58 16.87
C PHE A 92 4.06 -2.54 16.51
#